data_8ba820c810b47c4d187d72b1ad1f7562
#
_entry.id   8ba820c810b47c4d187d72b1ad1f7562
#
_cell.length_a   1.000
_cell.length_b   1.000
_cell.length_c   1.000
_cell.angle_alpha   90.00
_cell.angle_beta   90.00
_cell.angle_gamma   90.00
#
_symmetry.space_group_name_H-M   'P 1'
#
loop_
_entity.id
_entity.type
_entity.pdbx_description
1 polymer ?
#
loop_
_entity_poly.entity_id
_entity_poly.type
_entity_poly.pdbx_seq_one_letter_code
_entity_poly.pdbx_strand_id
1 'polypeptide(L)'
;MLRDTDSLAAPLNARQRSERPAPAPTVGEADALQLTPRATPGLPQILGEFGTLADGLDYAARGLTGYNFYSPRGKLEHVLPFSTLRERAQATGRRLVRAGLTRGERVAIVAETGPDFMAAFFGCQYAGLVPCPLPYTMYIGGREAYVERIAGMLKSADAAMALAPTDLLGHLGEAAVRAGTRLVMSHEELAAIDAGDVALAPFGPGDAAYIQYSSGSTSNPKGVLVTQAAICANVRGILQHGLKLTPEDRAFSWLPLYHDMGLVGFCLAPMMGQVTVDYLATTAFARRPALWLRLMSDNRSTIAYSPSFGYDLAARRVNGHAAELDLSAWRVAGIGGDMVRPDVLETFAAKMAVAGFDATAFLPSYGMAEATLAITFGELDRPIRIDRVDSARYKLSRRAVPVGEGAAAASSSRVRAFVSCGRPMPGHEIEVRDETGQSLGERQIGHVWMRGPSLMAGYFRNEDATREAMGDDGWMNTGDMGYWLDGEIVVTGRSKDLILHNGRNIWPQDIEWAVERVEPLRGGDAAAFSVENREGGEAVVVLVQCRLTDMEEQEDLRRRVAAVVSQTAGVECEIVLVPPRSLPFTSSGKLSRAGARKGYLSGEIAEISKGYLARKLQQAAGPVRMAAGE
;
A
#
# COMPACT_ATOMS: atom_id res chain seq x y z
N MET A 1 -62.81 -50.27 -12.12
CA MET A 1 -62.65 -51.08 -13.34
C MET A 1 -61.13 -51.17 -13.54
N LEU A 2 -60.56 -52.29 -13.09
CA LEU A 2 -60.17 -53.48 -13.93
C LEU A 2 -58.93 -53.07 -14.80
N ARG A 3 -57.79 -53.68 -14.82
CA ARG A 3 -57.19 -54.99 -14.39
C ARG A 3 -55.73 -54.87 -14.55
N ASP A 4 -54.87 -55.29 -13.65
CA ASP A 4 -54.17 -56.61 -13.61
C ASP A 4 -53.46 -57.00 -14.91
N THR A 5 -52.16 -57.27 -14.88
CA THR A 5 -51.51 -58.58 -14.63
C THR A 5 -50.00 -58.41 -14.82
N ASP A 6 -49.17 -58.76 -13.84
CA ASP A 6 -48.32 -59.97 -13.76
C ASP A 6 -47.37 -60.23 -14.95
N SER A 7 -46.08 -60.44 -14.76
CA SER A 7 -45.52 -61.68 -14.25
C SER A 7 -43.96 -61.70 -14.47
N LEU A 8 -43.21 -62.03 -13.42
CA LEU A 8 -42.08 -62.94 -13.31
C LEU A 8 -40.96 -62.99 -14.37
N ALA A 9 -39.72 -62.69 -13.92
CA ALA A 9 -38.65 -63.72 -13.86
C ALA A 9 -37.30 -63.15 -13.39
N ALA A 10 -36.84 -63.57 -12.22
CA ALA A 10 -35.44 -63.76 -11.94
C ALA A 10 -35.03 -65.15 -12.41
N PRO A 11 -33.77 -65.58 -12.51
CA PRO A 11 -32.65 -65.30 -11.63
C PRO A 11 -31.20 -65.39 -12.28
N LEU A 12 -30.22 -65.24 -11.40
CA LEU A 12 -28.86 -65.83 -11.39
C LEU A 12 -27.79 -65.29 -12.34
N ASN A 13 -26.80 -64.51 -11.74
CA ASN A 13 -25.47 -65.14 -11.59
C ASN A 13 -24.57 -64.28 -10.68
N ALA A 14 -24.30 -64.80 -9.51
CA ALA A 14 -23.23 -64.38 -8.63
C ALA A 14 -21.89 -64.73 -9.30
N ARG A 15 -21.12 -63.68 -9.68
CA ARG A 15 -19.67 -63.84 -9.93
C ARG A 15 -18.95 -63.19 -8.74
N GLN A 16 -18.31 -64.05 -7.96
CA GLN A 16 -17.31 -63.73 -6.94
C GLN A 16 -16.29 -62.77 -7.54
N ARG A 17 -16.25 -61.52 -7.03
CA ARG A 17 -15.12 -60.65 -7.20
C ARG A 17 -14.13 -60.97 -6.09
N SER A 18 -12.98 -61.54 -6.51
CA SER A 18 -11.80 -61.71 -5.68
C SER A 18 -11.39 -60.36 -5.07
N GLU A 19 -11.35 -60.31 -3.73
CA GLU A 19 -10.73 -59.20 -2.98
C GLU A 19 -9.28 -59.07 -3.41
N ARG A 20 -8.95 -57.93 -4.06
CA ARG A 20 -7.55 -57.52 -4.19
C ARG A 20 -7.12 -57.02 -2.80
N PRO A 21 -5.92 -57.42 -2.32
CA PRO A 21 -5.38 -56.88 -1.08
C PRO A 21 -5.21 -55.38 -1.21
N ALA A 22 -5.55 -54.62 -0.17
CA ALA A 22 -5.30 -53.19 -0.07
C ALA A 22 -3.82 -52.90 -0.32
N PRO A 23 -3.48 -51.86 -1.13
CA PRO A 23 -2.08 -51.45 -1.29
C PRO A 23 -1.52 -51.04 0.08
N ALA A 24 -0.29 -51.48 0.34
CA ALA A 24 0.47 -51.10 1.51
C ALA A 24 0.55 -49.54 1.62
N PRO A 25 0.57 -48.96 2.82
CA PRO A 25 0.64 -47.50 2.99
C PRO A 25 1.93 -46.98 2.35
N THR A 26 1.78 -46.12 1.36
CA THR A 26 2.90 -45.37 0.76
C THR A 26 3.47 -44.45 1.84
N VAL A 27 4.76 -44.60 2.07
CA VAL A 27 5.60 -43.77 2.93
C VAL A 27 5.50 -42.30 2.45
N GLY A 28 5.05 -41.38 3.36
CA GLY A 28 5.36 -39.94 3.32
C GLY A 28 4.39 -39.06 2.50
N GLU A 29 3.14 -38.90 2.96
CA GLU A 29 2.54 -37.57 2.86
C GLU A 29 3.25 -36.65 3.86
N ALA A 30 4.11 -35.77 3.36
CA ALA A 30 4.60 -34.67 4.16
C ALA A 30 3.37 -33.93 4.74
N ASP A 31 3.32 -33.76 6.07
CA ASP A 31 2.24 -33.06 6.76
C ASP A 31 1.90 -31.79 6.01
N ALA A 32 0.68 -31.71 5.47
CA ALA A 32 0.21 -30.54 4.76
C ALA A 32 0.23 -29.37 5.75
N LEU A 33 0.89 -28.26 5.37
CA LEU A 33 0.94 -27.04 6.20
C LEU A 33 -0.49 -26.63 6.59
N GLN A 34 -0.71 -26.47 7.89
CA GLN A 34 -2.00 -26.01 8.43
C GLN A 34 -1.95 -24.52 8.72
N LEU A 35 -2.99 -23.80 8.32
CA LEU A 35 -3.15 -22.38 8.64
C LEU A 35 -3.20 -22.15 10.16
N THR A 36 -2.61 -21.04 10.62
CA THR A 36 -2.84 -20.58 11.99
C THR A 36 -4.32 -20.27 12.20
N PRO A 37 -4.90 -20.56 13.39
CA PRO A 37 -6.30 -20.27 13.67
C PRO A 37 -6.60 -18.78 13.75
N ARG A 38 -7.86 -18.40 13.75
CA ARG A 38 -8.31 -17.00 13.90
C ARG A 38 -7.99 -16.44 15.27
N ALA A 39 -8.23 -17.23 16.29
CA ALA A 39 -8.08 -16.88 17.69
C ALA A 39 -7.45 -18.03 18.50
N THR A 40 -7.00 -17.73 19.69
CA THR A 40 -6.49 -18.69 20.65
C THR A 40 -7.53 -18.93 21.76
N PRO A 41 -8.13 -20.12 21.85
CA PRO A 41 -9.05 -20.41 22.94
C PRO A 41 -8.41 -20.17 24.32
N GLY A 42 -9.10 -19.45 25.19
CA GLY A 42 -8.66 -19.20 26.55
C GLY A 42 -7.57 -18.15 26.73
N LEU A 43 -7.03 -17.56 25.66
CA LEU A 43 -6.12 -16.40 25.74
C LEU A 43 -6.94 -15.12 25.55
N PRO A 44 -7.06 -14.24 26.57
CA PRO A 44 -7.74 -12.96 26.41
C PRO A 44 -7.11 -12.11 25.30
N GLN A 45 -7.91 -11.48 24.47
CA GLN A 45 -7.40 -10.54 23.47
C GLN A 45 -7.03 -9.22 24.13
N ILE A 46 -5.80 -8.76 23.89
CA ILE A 46 -5.31 -7.46 24.35
C ILE A 46 -5.11 -6.57 23.13
N LEU A 47 -5.90 -5.50 23.02
CA LEU A 47 -5.97 -4.65 21.83
C LEU A 47 -4.90 -3.54 21.88
N GLY A 48 -3.61 -3.91 21.77
CA GLY A 48 -2.50 -2.97 21.68
C GLY A 48 -2.12 -2.28 23.01
N GLU A 49 -2.57 -2.77 24.16
CA GLU A 49 -2.26 -2.22 25.48
C GLU A 49 -0.92 -2.75 26.02
N PHE A 50 0.15 -2.50 25.26
CA PHE A 50 1.52 -2.88 25.61
C PHE A 50 2.42 -1.65 25.66
N GLY A 51 3.52 -1.75 26.38
CA GLY A 51 4.54 -0.70 26.45
C GLY A 51 5.47 -0.70 25.24
N THR A 52 5.73 -1.87 24.68
CA THR A 52 6.65 -2.06 23.54
C THR A 52 6.17 -3.12 22.56
N LEU A 53 6.77 -3.14 21.37
CA LEU A 53 6.53 -4.20 20.37
C LEU A 53 7.00 -5.58 20.86
N ALA A 54 8.08 -5.62 21.67
CA ALA A 54 8.57 -6.86 22.26
C ALA A 54 7.57 -7.45 23.26
N ASP A 55 6.99 -6.62 24.15
CA ASP A 55 5.94 -7.04 25.09
C ASP A 55 4.72 -7.59 24.35
N GLY A 56 4.32 -6.92 23.25
CA GLY A 56 3.23 -7.38 22.40
C GLY A 56 3.48 -8.77 21.81
N LEU A 57 4.69 -9.00 21.27
CA LEU A 57 5.06 -10.31 20.72
C LEU A 57 5.20 -11.38 21.81
N ASP A 58 5.75 -11.05 22.98
CA ASP A 58 5.83 -11.97 24.11
C ASP A 58 4.45 -12.45 24.56
N TYR A 59 3.45 -11.55 24.53
CA TYR A 59 2.08 -11.93 24.82
C TYR A 59 1.44 -12.76 23.70
N ALA A 60 1.55 -12.32 22.44
CA ALA A 60 0.99 -13.02 21.29
C ALA A 60 1.56 -14.43 21.11
N ALA A 61 2.83 -14.63 21.48
CA ALA A 61 3.52 -15.92 21.47
C ALA A 61 2.95 -16.97 22.44
N ARG A 62 2.08 -16.57 23.35
CA ARG A 62 1.35 -17.49 24.24
C ARG A 62 0.17 -18.15 23.53
N GLY A 63 -0.17 -17.67 22.33
CA GLY A 63 -1.29 -18.11 21.54
C GLY A 63 -0.90 -18.98 20.35
N LEU A 64 -1.91 -19.26 19.51
CA LEU A 64 -1.81 -20.10 18.32
C LEU A 64 -1.86 -19.30 17.01
N THR A 65 -2.18 -18.00 17.09
CA THR A 65 -2.28 -17.11 15.93
C THR A 65 -0.90 -16.78 15.35
N GLY A 66 -0.86 -16.23 14.13
CA GLY A 66 0.40 -15.95 13.46
C GLY A 66 0.23 -15.46 12.03
N TYR A 67 1.26 -15.62 11.24
CA TYR A 67 1.33 -15.23 9.85
C TYR A 67 1.37 -16.43 8.92
N ASN A 68 0.60 -16.36 7.83
CA ASN A 68 0.59 -17.35 6.77
C ASN A 68 1.01 -16.69 5.44
N PHE A 69 1.87 -17.33 4.69
CA PHE A 69 2.42 -16.76 3.46
C PHE A 69 2.04 -17.63 2.26
N TYR A 70 1.47 -17.00 1.23
CA TYR A 70 1.01 -17.63 0.02
C TYR A 70 1.94 -17.34 -1.16
N SER A 71 2.19 -18.38 -1.96
CA SER A 71 2.90 -18.25 -3.22
C SER A 71 2.15 -17.40 -4.26
N PRO A 72 2.84 -16.97 -5.34
CA PRO A 72 2.18 -16.34 -6.49
C PRO A 72 1.13 -17.22 -7.19
N ARG A 73 1.08 -18.52 -6.86
CA ARG A 73 0.08 -19.46 -7.36
C ARG A 73 -1.10 -19.66 -6.41
N GLY A 74 -1.06 -19.07 -5.21
CA GLY A 74 -2.09 -19.20 -4.18
C GLY A 74 -1.94 -20.45 -3.31
N LYS A 75 -0.78 -21.11 -3.33
CA LYS A 75 -0.48 -22.23 -2.42
C LYS A 75 0.12 -21.68 -1.13
N LEU A 76 -0.29 -22.20 0.02
CA LEU A 76 0.35 -21.94 1.31
C LEU A 76 1.79 -22.45 1.30
N GLU A 77 2.77 -21.58 1.53
CA GLU A 77 4.20 -21.92 1.51
C GLU A 77 4.83 -21.87 2.90
N HIS A 78 4.44 -20.90 3.71
CA HIS A 78 5.00 -20.78 5.06
C HIS A 78 3.89 -20.45 6.06
N VAL A 79 4.04 -21.02 7.26
CA VAL A 79 3.21 -20.73 8.43
C VAL A 79 4.14 -20.33 9.57
N LEU A 80 3.89 -19.17 10.18
CA LEU A 80 4.73 -18.59 11.22
C LEU A 80 3.87 -18.20 12.43
N PRO A 81 3.56 -19.14 13.34
CA PRO A 81 2.93 -18.82 14.62
C PRO A 81 3.74 -17.77 15.38
N PHE A 82 3.08 -16.91 16.17
CA PHE A 82 3.78 -15.89 16.95
C PHE A 82 4.75 -16.49 17.98
N SER A 83 4.50 -17.69 18.47
CA SER A 83 5.46 -18.44 19.30
C SER A 83 6.77 -18.70 18.57
N THR A 84 6.69 -19.25 17.35
CA THR A 84 7.85 -19.51 16.49
C THR A 84 8.52 -18.19 16.04
N LEU A 85 7.73 -17.15 15.74
CA LEU A 85 8.29 -15.83 15.43
C LEU A 85 9.12 -15.29 16.58
N ARG A 86 8.60 -15.36 17.81
CA ARG A 86 9.33 -14.93 19.02
C ARG A 86 10.66 -15.64 19.18
N GLU A 87 10.67 -16.96 19.07
CA GLU A 87 11.88 -17.77 19.17
C GLU A 87 12.91 -17.39 18.10
N ARG A 88 12.47 -17.30 16.85
CA ARG A 88 13.33 -16.88 15.73
C ARG A 88 13.84 -15.45 15.91
N ALA A 89 13.00 -14.52 16.36
CA ALA A 89 13.36 -13.13 16.59
C ALA A 89 14.41 -13.01 17.70
N GLN A 90 14.25 -13.70 18.82
CA GLN A 90 15.25 -13.72 19.90
C GLN A 90 16.58 -14.31 19.44
N ALA A 91 16.57 -15.42 18.70
CA ALA A 91 17.77 -16.00 18.13
C ALA A 91 18.45 -15.03 17.14
N THR A 92 17.67 -14.37 16.27
CA THR A 92 18.18 -13.35 15.35
C THR A 92 18.77 -12.15 16.09
N GLY A 93 18.10 -11.67 17.14
CA GLY A 93 18.61 -10.60 18.00
C GLY A 93 19.99 -10.93 18.60
N ARG A 94 20.18 -12.16 19.13
CA ARG A 94 21.47 -12.61 19.65
C ARG A 94 22.55 -12.65 18.56
N ARG A 95 22.19 -13.11 17.34
CA ARG A 95 23.11 -13.13 16.19
C ARG A 95 23.54 -11.72 15.76
N LEU A 96 22.62 -10.76 15.78
CA LEU A 96 22.91 -9.36 15.49
C LEU A 96 23.90 -8.77 16.50
N VAL A 97 23.71 -9.03 17.79
CA VAL A 97 24.66 -8.62 18.83
C VAL A 97 26.02 -9.29 18.63
N ARG A 98 26.06 -10.58 18.31
CA ARG A 98 27.32 -11.32 18.02
C ARG A 98 28.01 -10.86 16.72
N ALA A 99 27.26 -10.34 15.76
CA ALA A 99 27.82 -9.69 14.58
C ALA A 99 28.47 -8.33 14.91
N GLY A 100 28.46 -7.89 16.18
CA GLY A 100 29.11 -6.69 16.66
C GLY A 100 28.26 -5.43 16.63
N LEU A 101 26.93 -5.58 16.57
CA LEU A 101 26.01 -4.44 16.68
C LEU A 101 25.76 -4.08 18.14
N THR A 102 25.66 -2.80 18.41
CA THR A 102 25.43 -2.23 19.74
C THR A 102 24.07 -1.54 19.81
N ARG A 103 23.52 -1.45 21.04
CA ARG A 103 22.21 -0.83 21.29
C ARG A 103 22.08 0.54 20.60
N GLY A 104 20.96 0.76 19.94
CA GLY A 104 20.65 2.01 19.23
C GLY A 104 21.19 2.08 17.79
N GLU A 105 22.03 1.13 17.35
CA GLU A 105 22.44 1.06 15.96
C GLU A 105 21.28 0.65 15.04
N ARG A 106 21.35 1.12 13.78
CA ARG A 106 20.29 0.90 12.77
C ARG A 106 20.64 -0.27 11.89
N VAL A 107 19.62 -1.11 11.68
CA VAL A 107 19.70 -2.28 10.80
C VAL A 107 18.72 -2.06 9.64
N ALA A 108 19.24 -1.81 8.47
CA ALA A 108 18.44 -1.69 7.27
C ALA A 108 18.08 -3.10 6.76
N ILE A 109 16.79 -3.35 6.54
CA ILE A 109 16.30 -4.69 6.19
C ILE A 109 15.48 -4.59 4.91
N VAL A 110 15.88 -5.27 3.85
CA VAL A 110 15.07 -5.38 2.64
C VAL A 110 13.79 -6.15 2.97
N ALA A 111 12.65 -5.45 2.84
CA ALA A 111 11.37 -5.92 3.34
C ALA A 111 10.66 -6.81 2.32
N GLU A 112 11.19 -8.01 2.09
CA GLU A 112 10.49 -9.08 1.41
C GLU A 112 9.33 -9.60 2.29
N THR A 113 8.19 -9.89 1.66
CA THR A 113 7.05 -10.46 2.38
C THR A 113 7.32 -11.93 2.71
N GLY A 114 7.87 -12.19 3.89
CA GLY A 114 8.28 -13.53 4.30
C GLY A 114 8.70 -13.61 5.76
N PRO A 115 8.91 -14.86 6.25
CA PRO A 115 9.27 -15.12 7.64
C PRO A 115 10.58 -14.47 8.09
N ASP A 116 11.56 -14.32 7.19
CA ASP A 116 12.90 -13.84 7.53
C ASP A 116 12.90 -12.34 7.82
N PHE A 117 12.15 -11.56 7.04
CA PHE A 117 11.93 -10.14 7.34
C PHE A 117 11.30 -9.97 8.73
N MET A 118 10.25 -10.75 9.04
CA MET A 118 9.57 -10.69 10.33
C MET A 118 10.55 -11.00 11.48
N ALA A 119 11.32 -12.08 11.35
CA ALA A 119 12.30 -12.48 12.37
C ALA A 119 13.42 -11.44 12.55
N ALA A 120 13.88 -10.80 11.46
CA ALA A 120 14.90 -9.76 11.53
C ALA A 120 14.37 -8.48 12.16
N PHE A 121 13.16 -8.04 11.78
CA PHE A 121 12.52 -6.85 12.33
C PHE A 121 12.31 -6.97 13.85
N PHE A 122 11.68 -8.06 14.30
CA PHE A 122 11.47 -8.30 15.73
C PHE A 122 12.76 -8.68 16.46
N GLY A 123 13.74 -9.28 15.79
CA GLY A 123 15.07 -9.51 16.33
C GLY A 123 15.77 -8.21 16.74
N CYS A 124 15.61 -7.15 15.92
CA CYS A 124 16.08 -5.82 16.28
C CYS A 124 15.39 -5.29 17.54
N GLN A 125 14.07 -5.50 17.72
CA GLN A 125 13.34 -5.07 18.91
C GLN A 125 13.92 -5.69 20.19
N TYR A 126 14.19 -7.01 20.17
CA TYR A 126 14.78 -7.72 21.32
C TYR A 126 16.24 -7.33 21.58
N ALA A 127 16.99 -7.00 20.53
CA ALA A 127 18.40 -6.60 20.67
C ALA A 127 18.61 -5.10 21.00
N GLY A 128 17.53 -4.30 21.06
CA GLY A 128 17.63 -2.86 21.22
C GLY A 128 18.28 -2.17 20.01
N LEU A 129 17.98 -2.66 18.80
CA LEU A 129 18.43 -2.12 17.51
C LEU A 129 17.23 -1.49 16.78
N VAL A 130 17.50 -0.49 15.93
CA VAL A 130 16.46 0.22 15.20
C VAL A 130 16.34 -0.35 13.79
N PRO A 131 15.30 -1.14 13.47
CA PRO A 131 15.09 -1.65 12.12
C PRO A 131 14.65 -0.53 11.17
N CYS A 132 15.16 -0.58 9.93
CA CYS A 132 14.84 0.36 8.87
C CYS A 132 14.39 -0.44 7.63
N PRO A 133 13.08 -0.69 7.44
CA PRO A 133 12.58 -1.43 6.29
C PRO A 133 12.89 -0.74 4.96
N LEU A 134 13.51 -1.46 4.02
CA LEU A 134 13.88 -1.00 2.69
C LEU A 134 12.99 -1.62 1.61
N PRO A 135 12.75 -0.92 0.48
CA PRO A 135 12.00 -1.48 -0.64
C PRO A 135 12.65 -2.74 -1.22
N TYR A 136 11.83 -3.78 -1.41
CA TYR A 136 12.25 -5.05 -2.02
C TYR A 136 12.32 -4.98 -3.55
N THR A 137 11.58 -4.09 -4.20
CA THR A 137 11.35 -4.15 -5.64
C THR A 137 12.08 -3.09 -6.45
N MET A 138 12.59 -3.48 -7.63
CA MET A 138 13.36 -2.65 -8.58
C MET A 138 12.50 -2.05 -9.72
N TYR A 139 11.23 -1.77 -9.52
CA TYR A 139 10.29 -1.51 -10.62
C TYR A 139 10.54 -0.26 -11.45
N ILE A 140 11.29 0.71 -10.98
CA ILE A 140 11.40 2.02 -11.63
C ILE A 140 12.85 2.42 -11.78
N GLY A 141 13.27 2.72 -13.01
CA GLY A 141 14.62 3.20 -13.33
C GLY A 141 15.70 2.12 -13.40
N GLY A 142 15.33 0.83 -13.23
CA GLY A 142 16.28 -0.27 -13.33
C GLY A 142 17.23 -0.40 -12.13
N ARG A 143 18.30 -1.18 -12.32
CA ARG A 143 19.26 -1.54 -11.26
C ARG A 143 19.94 -0.33 -10.63
N GLU A 144 20.44 0.58 -11.44
CA GLU A 144 21.20 1.74 -10.96
C GLU A 144 20.35 2.67 -10.09
N ALA A 145 19.14 2.98 -10.53
CA ALA A 145 18.20 3.82 -9.75
C ALA A 145 17.78 3.14 -8.43
N TYR A 146 17.68 1.80 -8.41
CA TYR A 146 17.42 1.06 -7.18
C TYR A 146 18.61 1.18 -6.21
N VAL A 147 19.84 0.91 -6.68
CA VAL A 147 21.06 0.97 -5.87
C VAL A 147 21.26 2.38 -5.29
N GLU A 148 21.09 3.42 -6.11
CA GLU A 148 21.21 4.81 -5.67
C GLU A 148 20.19 5.18 -4.59
N ARG A 149 18.92 4.77 -4.78
CA ARG A 149 17.86 4.99 -3.78
C ARG A 149 18.16 4.27 -2.48
N ILE A 150 18.60 2.99 -2.53
CA ILE A 150 18.95 2.23 -1.33
C ILE A 150 20.16 2.86 -0.64
N ALA A 151 21.18 3.29 -1.37
CA ALA A 151 22.32 3.98 -0.81
C ALA A 151 21.92 5.28 -0.07
N GLY A 152 21.01 6.06 -0.66
CA GLY A 152 20.43 7.24 0.00
C GLY A 152 19.71 6.90 1.30
N MET A 153 18.94 5.82 1.34
CA MET A 153 18.24 5.35 2.55
C MET A 153 19.24 4.87 3.61
N LEU A 154 20.22 4.04 3.25
CA LEU A 154 21.27 3.56 4.16
C LEU A 154 22.03 4.73 4.78
N LYS A 155 22.40 5.73 3.97
CA LYS A 155 23.11 6.93 4.43
C LYS A 155 22.26 7.77 5.36
N SER A 156 20.97 7.99 5.04
CA SER A 156 20.07 8.80 5.87
C SER A 156 19.77 8.16 7.21
N ALA A 157 19.73 6.82 7.30
CA ALA A 157 19.60 6.09 8.56
C ALA A 157 20.95 5.94 9.29
N ASP A 158 22.08 6.26 8.68
CA ASP A 158 23.41 5.91 9.20
C ASP A 158 23.41 4.41 9.62
N ALA A 159 23.02 3.55 8.67
CA ALA A 159 22.81 2.13 8.93
C ALA A 159 24.14 1.43 9.20
N ALA A 160 24.27 0.81 10.36
CA ALA A 160 25.45 0.02 10.72
C ALA A 160 25.49 -1.32 9.98
N MET A 161 24.31 -1.88 9.72
CA MET A 161 24.16 -3.15 9.01
C MET A 161 23.03 -3.05 7.98
N ALA A 162 23.17 -3.81 6.89
CA ALA A 162 22.14 -4.03 5.90
C ALA A 162 21.92 -5.54 5.69
N LEU A 163 20.63 -5.96 5.68
CA LEU A 163 20.18 -7.34 5.48
C LEU A 163 19.30 -7.43 4.24
N ALA A 164 19.50 -8.49 3.44
CA ALA A 164 18.68 -8.77 2.27
C ALA A 164 18.51 -10.27 2.06
N PRO A 165 17.52 -10.70 1.22
CA PRO A 165 17.55 -12.01 0.58
C PRO A 165 18.80 -12.16 -0.30
N THR A 166 19.29 -13.39 -0.46
CA THR A 166 20.53 -13.71 -1.16
C THR A 166 20.56 -13.16 -2.60
N ASP A 167 19.44 -13.17 -3.32
CA ASP A 167 19.31 -12.67 -4.69
C ASP A 167 19.50 -11.15 -4.82
N LEU A 168 19.27 -10.39 -3.75
CA LEU A 168 19.48 -8.92 -3.71
C LEU A 168 20.79 -8.51 -3.04
N LEU A 169 21.56 -9.44 -2.48
CA LEU A 169 22.77 -9.14 -1.72
C LEU A 169 23.81 -8.35 -2.54
N GLY A 170 23.97 -8.67 -3.83
CA GLY A 170 24.87 -7.95 -4.72
C GLY A 170 24.49 -6.47 -4.92
N HIS A 171 23.20 -6.16 -5.04
CA HIS A 171 22.69 -4.79 -5.16
C HIS A 171 22.82 -4.03 -3.84
N LEU A 172 22.51 -4.71 -2.72
CA LEU A 172 22.63 -4.14 -1.39
C LEU A 172 24.09 -3.85 -1.04
N GLY A 173 25.03 -4.74 -1.39
CA GLY A 173 26.45 -4.55 -1.18
C GLY A 173 27.00 -3.32 -1.91
N GLU A 174 26.60 -3.12 -3.18
CA GLU A 174 26.97 -1.92 -3.94
C GLU A 174 26.39 -0.65 -3.29
N ALA A 175 25.13 -0.67 -2.88
CA ALA A 175 24.51 0.46 -2.18
C ALA A 175 25.20 0.75 -0.83
N ALA A 176 25.58 -0.29 -0.09
CA ALA A 176 26.26 -0.18 1.19
C ALA A 176 27.65 0.46 1.06
N VAL A 177 28.41 0.10 0.01
CA VAL A 177 29.71 0.75 -0.29
C VAL A 177 29.52 2.24 -0.52
N ARG A 178 28.52 2.65 -1.29
CA ARG A 178 28.21 4.07 -1.54
C ARG A 178 27.76 4.81 -0.26
N ALA A 179 27.09 4.11 0.64
CA ALA A 179 26.60 4.68 1.90
C ALA A 179 27.60 4.67 3.04
N GLY A 180 28.65 3.84 2.97
CA GLY A 180 29.60 3.60 4.05
C GLY A 180 29.05 2.67 5.14
N THR A 181 28.07 1.81 4.83
CA THR A 181 27.50 0.83 5.75
C THR A 181 28.52 -0.26 6.08
N ARG A 182 28.74 -0.52 7.37
CA ARG A 182 29.83 -1.38 7.85
C ARG A 182 29.64 -2.86 7.56
N LEU A 183 28.42 -3.38 7.71
CA LEU A 183 28.09 -4.78 7.56
C LEU A 183 26.99 -5.00 6.52
N VAL A 184 27.18 -6.00 5.68
CA VAL A 184 26.15 -6.45 4.71
C VAL A 184 26.10 -7.95 4.78
N MET A 185 24.91 -8.51 4.98
CA MET A 185 24.71 -9.97 5.07
C MET A 185 23.39 -10.37 4.41
N SER A 186 23.34 -11.63 3.98
CA SER A 186 22.05 -12.28 3.73
C SER A 186 21.41 -12.78 5.03
N HIS A 187 20.11 -13.11 4.95
CA HIS A 187 19.44 -13.75 6.09
C HIS A 187 20.06 -15.11 6.43
N GLU A 188 20.53 -15.85 5.43
CA GLU A 188 21.21 -17.15 5.59
C GLU A 188 22.58 -16.99 6.23
N GLU A 189 23.38 -16.01 5.82
CA GLU A 189 24.68 -15.71 6.43
C GLU A 189 24.52 -15.31 7.91
N LEU A 190 23.52 -14.47 8.23
CA LEU A 190 23.21 -14.13 9.61
C LEU A 190 22.73 -15.35 10.41
N ALA A 191 21.94 -16.24 9.80
CA ALA A 191 21.46 -17.46 10.43
C ALA A 191 22.58 -18.47 10.73
N ALA A 192 23.68 -18.44 9.98
CA ALA A 192 24.85 -19.27 10.19
C ALA A 192 25.69 -18.83 11.41
N ILE A 193 25.54 -17.62 11.90
CA ILE A 193 26.17 -17.18 13.17
C ILE A 193 25.50 -17.93 14.31
N ASP A 194 26.30 -18.58 15.16
CA ASP A 194 25.77 -19.19 16.39
C ASP A 194 25.11 -18.13 17.30
N ALA A 195 23.86 -18.33 17.69
CA ALA A 195 23.15 -17.39 18.55
C ALA A 195 23.74 -17.27 19.96
N GLY A 196 24.21 -18.39 20.50
CA GLY A 196 24.75 -18.46 21.88
C GLY A 196 23.77 -17.97 22.95
N ASP A 197 24.31 -17.67 24.13
CA ASP A 197 23.55 -17.18 25.28
C ASP A 197 23.77 -15.67 25.54
N VAL A 198 23.93 -14.88 24.48
CA VAL A 198 24.08 -13.43 24.62
C VAL A 198 22.82 -12.81 25.20
N ALA A 199 22.98 -11.98 26.25
CA ALA A 199 21.87 -11.27 26.84
C ALA A 199 21.28 -10.27 25.86
N LEU A 200 19.95 -10.28 25.72
CA LEU A 200 19.19 -9.32 24.93
C LEU A 200 18.81 -8.12 25.80
N ALA A 201 18.81 -6.93 25.22
CA ALA A 201 18.47 -5.68 25.88
C ALA A 201 17.39 -4.94 25.08
N PRO A 202 16.11 -5.38 25.15
CA PRO A 202 15.03 -4.79 24.37
C PRO A 202 14.84 -3.31 24.71
N PHE A 203 14.23 -2.58 23.76
CA PHE A 203 13.86 -1.19 23.97
C PHE A 203 12.75 -1.05 25.01
N GLY A 204 12.78 0.06 25.76
CA GLY A 204 11.68 0.51 26.62
C GLY A 204 10.73 1.46 25.91
N PRO A 205 9.62 1.87 26.58
CA PRO A 205 8.56 2.69 25.95
C PRO A 205 9.02 4.04 25.38
N GLY A 206 10.07 4.64 25.94
CA GLY A 206 10.64 5.92 25.47
C GLY A 206 11.64 5.79 24.32
N ASP A 207 12.06 4.58 23.97
CA ASP A 207 13.06 4.35 22.94
C ASP A 207 12.46 4.38 21.52
N ALA A 208 13.34 4.42 20.50
CA ALA A 208 12.98 4.24 19.11
C ALA A 208 12.37 2.86 18.85
N ALA A 209 11.38 2.77 17.99
CA ALA A 209 10.83 1.51 17.51
C ALA A 209 11.41 1.13 16.14
N TYR A 210 11.38 2.04 15.20
CA TYR A 210 11.89 1.84 13.83
C TYR A 210 12.03 3.17 13.09
N ILE A 211 12.70 3.15 11.94
CA ILE A 211 12.72 4.25 10.98
C ILE A 211 11.90 3.84 9.76
N GLN A 212 10.83 4.60 9.48
CA GLN A 212 10.00 4.43 8.29
C GLN A 212 10.36 5.47 7.25
N TYR A 213 10.69 5.03 6.03
CA TYR A 213 10.89 6.00 4.95
C TYR A 213 9.56 6.47 4.39
N SER A 214 9.36 7.78 4.41
CA SER A 214 8.19 8.37 3.75
C SER A 214 8.34 8.27 2.23
N SER A 215 7.22 7.98 1.54
CA SER A 215 7.16 7.92 0.07
C SER A 215 7.23 9.29 -0.60
N GLY A 216 7.79 10.30 0.08
CA GLY A 216 7.83 11.69 -0.35
C GLY A 216 8.24 11.87 -1.81
N SER A 217 7.64 12.86 -2.47
CA SER A 217 7.88 13.22 -3.87
C SER A 217 9.30 13.76 -4.15
N THR A 218 10.14 13.86 -3.11
CA THR A 218 11.53 14.36 -3.22
C THR A 218 12.50 13.23 -3.49
N SER A 219 13.59 13.52 -4.20
CA SER A 219 14.66 12.57 -4.54
C SER A 219 15.40 11.99 -3.33
N ASN A 220 15.25 12.59 -2.14
CA ASN A 220 15.84 12.11 -0.89
C ASN A 220 14.73 11.62 0.06
N PRO A 221 14.62 10.31 0.30
CA PRO A 221 13.66 9.76 1.26
C PRO A 221 14.01 10.23 2.67
N LYS A 222 13.00 10.78 3.38
CA LYS A 222 13.12 11.18 4.78
C LYS A 222 12.83 9.97 5.68
N GLY A 223 13.71 9.67 6.62
CA GLY A 223 13.53 8.63 7.62
C GLY A 223 12.69 9.14 8.79
N VAL A 224 11.46 8.73 8.88
CA VAL A 224 10.53 9.05 9.99
C VAL A 224 10.91 8.19 11.19
N LEU A 225 11.34 8.79 12.30
CA LEU A 225 11.67 8.09 13.54
C LEU A 225 10.40 7.91 14.38
N VAL A 226 9.97 6.65 14.49
CA VAL A 226 8.83 6.25 15.32
C VAL A 226 9.33 5.70 16.65
N THR A 227 8.71 6.12 17.77
CA THR A 227 9.02 5.60 19.12
C THR A 227 8.11 4.43 19.49
N GLN A 228 8.52 3.65 20.51
CA GLN A 228 7.69 2.56 21.07
C GLN A 228 6.33 3.11 21.57
N ALA A 229 6.35 4.26 22.25
CA ALA A 229 5.11 4.89 22.72
C ALA A 229 4.19 5.29 21.56
N ALA A 230 4.74 5.86 20.47
CA ALA A 230 3.96 6.29 19.32
C ALA A 230 3.30 5.10 18.59
N ILE A 231 4.07 4.02 18.34
CA ILE A 231 3.50 2.83 17.69
C ILE A 231 2.45 2.15 18.56
N CYS A 232 2.67 2.01 19.88
CA CYS A 232 1.69 1.42 20.78
C CYS A 232 0.40 2.26 20.85
N ALA A 233 0.52 3.59 20.89
CA ALA A 233 -0.64 4.49 20.87
C ALA A 233 -1.43 4.38 19.57
N ASN A 234 -0.75 4.35 18.42
CA ASN A 234 -1.39 4.23 17.11
C ASN A 234 -2.09 2.88 16.94
N VAL A 235 -1.41 1.78 17.28
CA VAL A 235 -1.97 0.43 17.21
C VAL A 235 -3.20 0.29 18.09
N ARG A 236 -3.18 0.82 19.31
CA ARG A 236 -4.36 0.83 20.19
C ARG A 236 -5.53 1.55 19.54
N GLY A 237 -5.29 2.74 18.98
CA GLY A 237 -6.31 3.50 18.25
C GLY A 237 -6.89 2.72 17.06
N ILE A 238 -6.03 2.08 16.27
CA ILE A 238 -6.44 1.25 15.13
C ILE A 238 -7.33 0.08 15.60
N LEU A 239 -6.87 -0.69 16.58
CA LEU A 239 -7.53 -1.92 17.01
C LEU A 239 -8.85 -1.67 17.74
N GLN A 240 -8.86 -0.70 18.67
CA GLN A 240 -10.02 -0.44 19.54
C GLN A 240 -11.07 0.47 18.88
N HIS A 241 -10.63 1.49 18.13
CA HIS A 241 -11.53 2.52 17.63
C HIS A 241 -11.75 2.44 16.12
N GLY A 242 -10.69 2.21 15.33
CA GLY A 242 -10.81 2.10 13.87
C GLY A 242 -11.45 0.80 13.44
N LEU A 243 -10.85 -0.32 13.77
CA LEU A 243 -11.29 -1.65 13.32
C LEU A 243 -12.32 -2.28 14.24
N LYS A 244 -12.39 -1.83 15.52
CA LYS A 244 -13.18 -2.50 16.58
C LYS A 244 -12.97 -4.01 16.52
N LEU A 245 -11.69 -4.38 16.65
CA LEU A 245 -11.20 -5.74 16.43
C LEU A 245 -11.88 -6.74 17.35
N THR A 246 -12.21 -7.90 16.80
CA THR A 246 -12.84 -9.02 17.52
C THR A 246 -12.02 -10.30 17.38
N PRO A 247 -12.22 -11.31 18.25
CA PRO A 247 -11.54 -12.62 18.14
C PRO A 247 -11.87 -13.39 16.85
N GLU A 248 -12.98 -13.09 16.20
CA GLU A 248 -13.41 -13.73 14.95
C GLU A 248 -12.68 -13.19 13.73
N ASP A 249 -11.90 -12.12 13.90
CA ASP A 249 -11.22 -11.48 12.79
C ASP A 249 -10.04 -12.29 12.26
N ARG A 250 -9.87 -12.18 10.95
CA ARG A 250 -8.74 -12.70 10.19
C ARG A 250 -8.37 -11.66 9.14
N ALA A 251 -7.13 -11.21 9.17
CA ALA A 251 -6.66 -10.20 8.24
C ALA A 251 -6.03 -10.82 7.00
N PHE A 252 -6.09 -10.08 5.90
CA PHE A 252 -5.38 -10.39 4.67
C PHE A 252 -4.62 -9.18 4.16
N SER A 253 -3.37 -9.36 3.70
CA SER A 253 -2.58 -8.26 3.15
C SER A 253 -1.75 -8.69 1.95
N TRP A 254 -1.71 -7.81 0.94
CA TRP A 254 -0.74 -7.82 -0.14
C TRP A 254 0.14 -6.56 -0.13
N LEU A 255 -0.02 -5.71 0.89
CA LEU A 255 0.68 -4.44 1.00
C LEU A 255 2.17 -4.67 1.31
N PRO A 256 3.06 -3.84 0.76
CA PRO A 256 4.49 -3.97 0.99
C PRO A 256 4.86 -3.62 2.43
N LEU A 257 5.73 -4.42 3.05
CA LEU A 257 6.15 -4.28 4.45
C LEU A 257 7.15 -3.12 4.69
N TYR A 258 7.65 -2.49 3.65
CA TYR A 258 8.44 -1.26 3.75
C TYR A 258 7.57 0.01 3.73
N HIS A 259 6.25 -0.13 3.67
CA HIS A 259 5.28 0.96 3.74
C HIS A 259 4.50 0.87 5.06
N ASP A 260 4.18 2.02 5.65
CA ASP A 260 3.47 2.15 6.92
C ASP A 260 2.18 1.32 6.98
N MET A 261 1.33 1.37 5.96
CA MET A 261 0.08 0.62 5.92
C MET A 261 0.30 -0.91 5.92
N GLY A 262 1.36 -1.41 5.26
CA GLY A 262 1.75 -2.82 5.31
C GLY A 262 2.41 -3.20 6.63
N LEU A 263 3.37 -2.42 7.08
CA LEU A 263 4.13 -2.69 8.31
C LEU A 263 3.26 -2.51 9.55
N VAL A 264 2.72 -1.32 9.75
CA VAL A 264 1.93 -1.03 10.96
C VAL A 264 0.58 -1.73 10.90
N GLY A 265 -0.16 -1.55 9.79
CA GLY A 265 -1.54 -2.03 9.67
C GLY A 265 -1.67 -3.55 9.61
N PHE A 266 -0.69 -4.26 9.05
CA PHE A 266 -0.81 -5.72 8.84
C PHE A 266 0.31 -6.57 9.45
N CYS A 267 1.44 -5.99 9.89
CA CYS A 267 2.43 -6.73 10.67
C CYS A 267 2.30 -6.40 12.16
N LEU A 268 2.45 -5.15 12.55
CA LEU A 268 2.54 -4.78 13.96
C LEU A 268 1.17 -4.81 14.66
N ALA A 269 0.14 -4.18 14.08
CA ALA A 269 -1.18 -4.10 14.71
C ALA A 269 -1.84 -5.48 14.90
N PRO A 270 -1.89 -6.39 13.90
CA PRO A 270 -2.47 -7.71 14.11
C PRO A 270 -1.70 -8.55 15.15
N MET A 271 -0.39 -8.46 15.21
CA MET A 271 0.42 -9.13 16.23
C MET A 271 0.05 -8.63 17.62
N MET A 272 -0.03 -7.30 17.81
CA MET A 272 -0.44 -6.68 19.08
C MET A 272 -1.93 -6.87 19.40
N GLY A 273 -2.74 -7.30 18.43
CA GLY A 273 -4.15 -7.69 18.58
C GLY A 273 -4.36 -9.20 18.61
N GLN A 274 -3.32 -10.01 18.57
CA GLN A 274 -3.35 -11.49 18.54
C GLN A 274 -4.21 -12.05 17.40
N VAL A 275 -4.16 -11.43 16.21
CA VAL A 275 -4.94 -11.81 15.02
C VAL A 275 -4.05 -12.43 13.96
N THR A 276 -4.55 -13.48 13.33
CA THR A 276 -3.90 -14.13 12.19
C THR A 276 -3.96 -13.26 10.94
N VAL A 277 -2.84 -13.21 10.20
CA VAL A 277 -2.74 -12.53 8.91
C VAL A 277 -2.31 -13.50 7.81
N ASP A 278 -3.01 -13.44 6.70
CA ASP A 278 -2.64 -14.12 5.47
C ASP A 278 -1.96 -13.12 4.52
N TYR A 279 -0.80 -13.49 3.98
CA TYR A 279 -0.02 -12.62 3.10
C TYR A 279 0.09 -13.16 1.68
N LEU A 280 -0.10 -12.26 0.73
CA LEU A 280 0.29 -12.43 -0.65
C LEU A 280 1.33 -11.37 -0.99
N ALA A 281 2.47 -11.74 -1.57
CA ALA A 281 3.48 -10.75 -1.95
C ALA A 281 2.90 -9.70 -2.92
N THR A 282 3.28 -8.43 -2.75
CA THR A 282 2.83 -7.30 -3.59
C THR A 282 3.03 -7.58 -5.09
N THR A 283 4.14 -8.24 -5.44
CA THR A 283 4.46 -8.62 -6.83
C THR A 283 3.50 -9.67 -7.38
N ALA A 284 3.03 -10.57 -6.54
CA ALA A 284 2.05 -11.59 -6.92
C ALA A 284 0.67 -10.95 -7.12
N PHE A 285 0.26 -10.04 -6.23
CA PHE A 285 -0.95 -9.24 -6.40
C PHE A 285 -0.91 -8.44 -7.71
N ALA A 286 0.17 -7.71 -8.00
CA ALA A 286 0.28 -6.90 -9.19
C ALA A 286 0.14 -7.71 -10.49
N ARG A 287 0.61 -8.95 -10.50
CA ARG A 287 0.48 -9.88 -11.65
C ARG A 287 -0.90 -10.53 -11.74
N ARG A 288 -1.50 -10.87 -10.61
CA ARG A 288 -2.74 -11.63 -10.49
C ARG A 288 -3.67 -11.04 -9.42
N PRO A 289 -4.25 -9.85 -9.63
CA PRO A 289 -5.06 -9.16 -8.61
C PRO A 289 -6.28 -9.95 -8.14
N ALA A 290 -6.89 -10.76 -9.01
CA ALA A 290 -8.02 -11.62 -8.65
C ALA A 290 -7.65 -12.71 -7.62
N LEU A 291 -6.36 -13.05 -7.48
CA LEU A 291 -5.90 -14.01 -6.48
C LEU A 291 -6.12 -13.49 -5.05
N TRP A 292 -6.02 -12.19 -4.83
CA TRP A 292 -6.37 -11.57 -3.56
C TRP A 292 -7.80 -11.92 -3.15
N LEU A 293 -8.78 -11.68 -4.04
CA LEU A 293 -10.20 -11.94 -3.75
C LEU A 293 -10.47 -13.44 -3.54
N ARG A 294 -9.79 -14.31 -4.32
CA ARG A 294 -9.88 -15.76 -4.15
C ARG A 294 -9.41 -16.20 -2.77
N LEU A 295 -8.22 -15.77 -2.36
CA LEU A 295 -7.67 -16.13 -1.04
C LEU A 295 -8.47 -15.51 0.12
N MET A 296 -9.02 -14.29 -0.06
CA MET A 296 -9.97 -13.70 0.89
C MET A 296 -11.22 -14.58 1.07
N SER A 297 -11.77 -15.08 -0.03
CA SER A 297 -12.91 -16.01 -0.06
C SER A 297 -12.56 -17.33 0.61
N ASP A 298 -11.47 -17.98 0.17
CA ASP A 298 -11.09 -19.31 0.66
C ASP A 298 -10.79 -19.30 2.18
N ASN A 299 -10.15 -18.24 2.69
CA ASN A 299 -9.81 -18.09 4.11
C ASN A 299 -10.93 -17.41 4.92
N ARG A 300 -12.02 -16.96 4.27
CA ARG A 300 -13.07 -16.16 4.88
C ARG A 300 -12.50 -14.97 5.66
N SER A 301 -11.52 -14.26 5.09
CA SER A 301 -10.86 -13.13 5.73
C SER A 301 -11.83 -11.98 5.96
N THR A 302 -11.73 -11.31 7.11
CA THR A 302 -12.70 -10.30 7.55
C THR A 302 -12.17 -8.87 7.37
N ILE A 303 -10.85 -8.69 7.31
CA ILE A 303 -10.18 -7.39 7.25
C ILE A 303 -9.14 -7.39 6.13
N ALA A 304 -9.21 -6.42 5.23
CA ALA A 304 -8.14 -6.11 4.29
C ALA A 304 -8.16 -4.62 3.95
N TYR A 305 -6.98 -4.05 3.67
CA TYR A 305 -6.81 -2.66 3.23
C TYR A 305 -6.17 -2.58 1.86
N SER A 306 -6.55 -1.56 1.12
CA SER A 306 -5.96 -1.26 -0.18
C SER A 306 -6.12 0.23 -0.52
N PRO A 307 -5.19 0.85 -1.23
CA PRO A 307 -5.47 2.07 -1.97
C PRO A 307 -6.53 1.84 -3.06
N SER A 308 -7.17 2.90 -3.54
CA SER A 308 -8.24 2.83 -4.56
C SER A 308 -7.84 2.01 -5.79
N PHE A 309 -6.57 2.11 -6.24
CA PHE A 309 -6.10 1.37 -7.41
C PHE A 309 -6.14 -0.16 -7.24
N GLY A 310 -5.97 -0.67 -6.02
CA GLY A 310 -6.02 -2.11 -5.78
C GLY A 310 -7.42 -2.68 -5.94
N TYR A 311 -8.45 -1.96 -5.48
CA TYR A 311 -9.85 -2.30 -5.73
C TYR A 311 -10.19 -2.25 -7.22
N ASP A 312 -9.76 -1.19 -7.94
CA ASP A 312 -9.95 -1.07 -9.38
C ASP A 312 -9.30 -2.23 -10.14
N LEU A 313 -8.06 -2.55 -9.80
CA LEU A 313 -7.30 -3.61 -10.45
C LEU A 313 -7.96 -4.99 -10.24
N ALA A 314 -8.39 -5.28 -9.02
CA ALA A 314 -9.08 -6.52 -8.68
C ALA A 314 -10.44 -6.63 -9.40
N ALA A 315 -11.23 -5.55 -9.39
CA ALA A 315 -12.52 -5.49 -10.09
C ALA A 315 -12.42 -5.71 -11.60
N ARG A 316 -11.36 -5.18 -12.22
CA ARG A 316 -11.12 -5.38 -13.67
C ARG A 316 -10.66 -6.79 -14.01
N ARG A 317 -10.02 -7.51 -13.09
CA ARG A 317 -9.37 -8.81 -13.35
C ARG A 317 -10.16 -10.02 -12.89
N VAL A 318 -11.28 -9.84 -12.20
CA VAL A 318 -12.15 -10.95 -11.78
C VAL A 318 -12.88 -11.61 -12.95
N ASN A 319 -13.04 -10.92 -14.09
CA ASN A 319 -13.43 -11.43 -15.41
C ASN A 319 -14.64 -12.40 -15.39
N GLY A 320 -15.73 -12.05 -14.71
CA GLY A 320 -16.94 -12.90 -14.65
C GLY A 320 -16.91 -13.99 -13.58
N HIS A 321 -15.78 -14.24 -12.93
CA HIS A 321 -15.66 -15.26 -11.86
C HIS A 321 -16.05 -14.75 -10.47
N ALA A 322 -16.67 -13.57 -10.36
CA ALA A 322 -17.10 -13.03 -9.07
C ALA A 322 -18.10 -13.94 -8.35
N ALA A 323 -19.01 -14.59 -9.09
CA ALA A 323 -20.01 -15.52 -8.52
C ALA A 323 -19.41 -16.81 -7.93
N GLU A 324 -18.15 -17.11 -8.20
CA GLU A 324 -17.43 -18.25 -7.62
C GLU A 324 -16.82 -17.92 -6.24
N LEU A 325 -16.89 -16.66 -5.81
CA LEU A 325 -16.30 -16.17 -4.56
C LEU A 325 -17.37 -16.02 -3.48
N ASP A 326 -16.96 -16.18 -2.22
CA ASP A 326 -17.74 -15.80 -1.04
C ASP A 326 -16.99 -14.72 -0.25
N LEU A 327 -17.39 -13.47 -0.42
CA LEU A 327 -16.83 -12.32 0.27
C LEU A 327 -17.72 -11.82 1.42
N SER A 328 -18.74 -12.59 1.80
CA SER A 328 -19.72 -12.22 2.84
C SER A 328 -19.09 -12.05 4.24
N ALA A 329 -17.92 -12.65 4.47
CA ALA A 329 -17.18 -12.49 5.72
C ALA A 329 -16.39 -11.16 5.81
N TRP A 330 -16.22 -10.45 4.70
CA TRP A 330 -15.37 -9.25 4.63
C TRP A 330 -16.08 -8.04 5.24
N ARG A 331 -15.86 -7.77 6.54
CA ARG A 331 -16.52 -6.69 7.28
C ARG A 331 -15.77 -5.37 7.28
N VAL A 332 -14.44 -5.37 6.99
CA VAL A 332 -13.61 -4.18 6.89
C VAL A 332 -12.84 -4.18 5.59
N ALA A 333 -13.35 -3.47 4.60
CA ALA A 333 -12.70 -3.16 3.34
C ALA A 333 -12.06 -1.77 3.45
N GLY A 334 -10.90 -1.70 4.10
CA GLY A 334 -10.25 -0.43 4.42
C GLY A 334 -9.64 0.25 3.19
N ILE A 335 -9.75 1.58 3.15
CA ILE A 335 -9.24 2.41 2.06
C ILE A 335 -8.47 3.59 2.63
N GLY A 336 -7.24 3.75 2.16
CA GLY A 336 -6.40 4.85 2.58
C GLY A 336 -5.09 4.91 1.81
N GLY A 337 -4.23 5.80 2.26
CA GLY A 337 -2.89 5.94 1.71
C GLY A 337 -2.82 6.73 0.40
N ASP A 338 -3.94 6.99 -0.27
CA ASP A 338 -4.09 7.81 -1.47
C ASP A 338 -5.48 8.47 -1.48
N MET A 339 -5.72 9.37 -2.44
CA MET A 339 -7.05 9.97 -2.62
C MET A 339 -8.09 8.87 -2.86
N VAL A 340 -9.12 8.86 -2.03
CA VAL A 340 -10.20 7.88 -2.15
C VAL A 340 -11.10 8.22 -3.35
N ARG A 341 -11.25 7.27 -4.26
CA ARG A 341 -12.04 7.42 -5.51
C ARG A 341 -13.43 6.81 -5.36
N PRO A 342 -14.50 7.62 -5.23
CA PRO A 342 -15.85 7.10 -5.08
C PRO A 342 -16.29 6.19 -6.22
N ASP A 343 -15.98 6.57 -7.48
CA ASP A 343 -16.32 5.82 -8.68
C ASP A 343 -15.71 4.41 -8.71
N VAL A 344 -14.49 4.26 -8.20
CA VAL A 344 -13.82 2.96 -8.07
C VAL A 344 -14.54 2.08 -7.05
N LEU A 345 -14.91 2.65 -5.89
CA LEU A 345 -15.58 1.91 -4.82
C LEU A 345 -16.98 1.46 -5.24
N GLU A 346 -17.75 2.37 -5.85
CA GLU A 346 -19.08 2.05 -6.39
C GLU A 346 -18.99 0.92 -7.44
N THR A 347 -18.00 0.99 -8.34
CA THR A 347 -17.76 -0.06 -9.36
C THR A 347 -17.38 -1.39 -8.72
N PHE A 348 -16.48 -1.38 -7.72
CA PHE A 348 -16.07 -2.60 -7.02
C PHE A 348 -17.25 -3.23 -6.30
N ALA A 349 -18.00 -2.45 -5.50
CA ALA A 349 -19.15 -2.94 -4.76
C ALA A 349 -20.21 -3.56 -5.69
N ALA A 350 -20.56 -2.88 -6.78
CA ALA A 350 -21.53 -3.41 -7.75
C ALA A 350 -21.09 -4.73 -8.36
N LYS A 351 -19.80 -4.88 -8.70
CA LYS A 351 -19.27 -6.12 -9.26
C LYS A 351 -19.17 -7.26 -8.26
N MET A 352 -18.85 -6.96 -6.99
CA MET A 352 -18.64 -7.97 -5.95
C MET A 352 -19.93 -8.29 -5.17
N ALA A 353 -21.03 -7.58 -5.42
CA ALA A 353 -22.32 -7.88 -4.80
C ALA A 353 -22.77 -9.33 -5.01
N VAL A 354 -22.51 -9.89 -6.19
CA VAL A 354 -22.82 -11.31 -6.50
C VAL A 354 -21.99 -12.30 -5.66
N ALA A 355 -20.84 -11.86 -5.14
CA ALA A 355 -19.99 -12.61 -4.22
C ALA A 355 -20.37 -12.39 -2.74
N GLY A 356 -21.45 -11.67 -2.45
CA GLY A 356 -21.87 -11.35 -1.09
C GLY A 356 -21.12 -10.20 -0.43
N PHE A 357 -20.34 -9.42 -1.19
CA PHE A 357 -19.65 -8.23 -0.65
C PHE A 357 -20.68 -7.15 -0.30
N ASP A 358 -20.62 -6.66 0.94
CA ASP A 358 -21.43 -5.54 1.41
C ASP A 358 -20.66 -4.23 1.27
N ALA A 359 -21.25 -3.22 0.59
CA ALA A 359 -20.64 -1.91 0.42
C ALA A 359 -20.45 -1.14 1.74
N THR A 360 -21.19 -1.48 2.79
CA THR A 360 -21.02 -0.90 4.14
C THR A 360 -19.72 -1.37 4.82
N ALA A 361 -19.06 -2.39 4.28
CA ALA A 361 -17.74 -2.83 4.72
C ALA A 361 -16.63 -1.82 4.40
N PHE A 362 -16.84 -0.88 3.47
CA PHE A 362 -15.83 0.12 3.17
C PHE A 362 -15.54 1.04 4.36
N LEU A 363 -14.26 1.12 4.73
CA LEU A 363 -13.77 1.95 5.82
C LEU A 363 -12.72 2.95 5.31
N PRO A 364 -13.13 4.15 4.86
CA PRO A 364 -12.19 5.20 4.52
C PRO A 364 -11.39 5.63 5.75
N SER A 365 -10.09 5.85 5.57
CA SER A 365 -9.20 6.30 6.63
C SER A 365 -8.14 7.25 6.07
N TYR A 366 -7.65 8.13 6.93
CA TYR A 366 -6.56 9.04 6.63
C TYR A 366 -5.41 8.82 7.61
N GLY A 367 -4.19 8.90 7.08
CA GLY A 367 -2.98 8.78 7.87
C GLY A 367 -1.72 8.90 7.03
N MET A 368 -0.58 8.87 7.71
CA MET A 368 0.74 9.04 7.12
C MET A 368 1.82 8.48 8.05
N ALA A 369 3.01 8.22 7.50
CA ALA A 369 4.12 7.66 8.26
C ALA A 369 4.56 8.57 9.43
N GLU A 370 4.47 9.89 9.28
CA GLU A 370 4.79 10.89 10.30
C GLU A 370 3.82 10.87 11.51
N ALA A 371 2.64 10.26 11.32
CA ALA A 371 1.69 9.93 12.39
C ALA A 371 1.72 8.44 12.76
N THR A 372 2.81 7.76 12.49
CA THR A 372 2.99 6.31 12.61
C THR A 372 2.21 5.55 11.52
N LEU A 373 0.90 5.71 11.42
CA LEU A 373 0.03 5.27 10.33
C LEU A 373 -1.29 6.03 10.34
N ALA A 374 -2.22 5.67 11.21
CA ALA A 374 -3.60 6.15 11.16
C ALA A 374 -3.80 7.42 12.00
N ILE A 375 -4.64 8.32 11.51
CA ILE A 375 -5.07 9.54 12.18
C ILE A 375 -6.59 9.51 12.37
N THR A 376 -7.33 9.14 11.30
CA THR A 376 -8.80 9.12 11.32
C THR A 376 -9.35 7.84 10.70
N PHE A 377 -10.58 7.53 11.08
CA PHE A 377 -11.38 6.46 10.49
C PHE A 377 -12.80 6.92 10.24
N GLY A 378 -13.37 6.45 9.12
CA GLY A 378 -14.80 6.45 8.90
C GLY A 378 -15.55 5.59 9.93
N GLU A 379 -16.87 5.56 9.85
CA GLU A 379 -17.70 4.75 10.71
C GLU A 379 -17.93 3.36 10.08
N LEU A 380 -17.73 2.30 10.87
CA LEU A 380 -18.02 0.93 10.45
C LEU A 380 -19.53 0.70 10.27
N ASP A 381 -19.87 -0.24 9.40
CA ASP A 381 -21.25 -0.66 9.13
C ASP A 381 -22.15 0.49 8.62
N ARG A 382 -21.52 1.48 7.96
CA ARG A 382 -22.19 2.60 7.34
C ARG A 382 -21.75 2.77 5.89
N PRO A 383 -22.64 3.24 5.02
CA PRO A 383 -22.24 3.65 3.68
C PRO A 383 -21.17 4.75 3.74
N ILE A 384 -20.21 4.71 2.82
CA ILE A 384 -19.21 5.78 2.70
C ILE A 384 -19.90 7.12 2.46
N ARG A 385 -19.43 8.15 3.15
CA ARG A 385 -19.94 9.50 2.98
C ARG A 385 -19.24 10.20 1.83
N ILE A 386 -19.98 10.50 0.77
CA ILE A 386 -19.48 11.21 -0.41
C ILE A 386 -20.03 12.63 -0.41
N ASP A 387 -19.15 13.61 -0.33
CA ASP A 387 -19.51 15.04 -0.46
C ASP A 387 -19.34 15.50 -1.91
N ARG A 388 -20.44 15.95 -2.51
CA ARG A 388 -20.46 16.46 -3.88
C ARG A 388 -20.52 17.99 -3.85
N VAL A 389 -19.44 18.63 -4.30
CA VAL A 389 -19.25 20.07 -4.20
C VAL A 389 -19.17 20.74 -5.57
N ASP A 390 -19.58 22.03 -5.63
CA ASP A 390 -19.44 22.86 -6.82
C ASP A 390 -17.95 23.11 -7.12
N SER A 391 -17.48 22.62 -8.27
CA SER A 391 -16.09 22.68 -8.69
C SER A 391 -15.59 24.13 -8.88
N ALA A 392 -16.44 25.05 -9.31
CA ALA A 392 -16.05 26.43 -9.55
C ALA A 392 -15.88 27.18 -8.22
N ARG A 393 -16.81 27.03 -7.30
CA ARG A 393 -16.71 27.63 -5.95
C ARG A 393 -15.55 27.03 -5.16
N TYR A 394 -15.35 25.73 -5.27
CA TYR A 394 -14.21 25.05 -4.67
C TYR A 394 -12.88 25.68 -5.14
N LYS A 395 -12.71 25.90 -6.44
CA LYS A 395 -11.47 26.44 -7.03
C LYS A 395 -11.28 27.94 -6.73
N LEU A 396 -12.36 28.73 -6.74
CA LEU A 396 -12.29 30.20 -6.66
C LEU A 396 -12.35 30.73 -5.24
N SER A 397 -13.23 30.17 -4.40
CA SER A 397 -13.49 30.70 -3.04
C SER A 397 -12.92 29.84 -1.93
N ARG A 398 -12.20 28.76 -2.22
CA ARG A 398 -11.70 27.77 -1.25
C ARG A 398 -12.80 27.32 -0.26
N ARG A 399 -14.00 27.08 -0.78
CA ARG A 399 -15.14 26.58 -0.02
C ARG A 399 -15.76 25.37 -0.69
N ALA A 400 -15.97 24.30 0.08
CA ALA A 400 -16.66 23.10 -0.33
C ALA A 400 -18.18 23.34 -0.27
N VAL A 401 -18.73 24.04 -1.28
CA VAL A 401 -20.17 24.33 -1.37
C VAL A 401 -20.89 23.12 -1.94
N PRO A 402 -21.84 22.51 -1.21
CA PRO A 402 -22.55 21.34 -1.70
C PRO A 402 -23.39 21.67 -2.95
N VAL A 403 -23.47 20.72 -3.85
CA VAL A 403 -24.36 20.77 -5.01
C VAL A 403 -25.70 20.16 -4.60
N GLY A 404 -26.83 20.89 -4.80
CA GLY A 404 -28.16 20.38 -4.49
C GLY A 404 -28.53 19.13 -5.28
N GLU A 405 -29.36 18.27 -4.70
CA GLU A 405 -29.68 16.93 -5.23
C GLU A 405 -30.20 16.91 -6.68
N GLY A 406 -30.89 17.98 -7.15
CA GLY A 406 -31.36 18.10 -8.53
C GLY A 406 -30.29 18.53 -9.55
N ALA A 407 -29.20 19.17 -9.13
CA ALA A 407 -28.17 19.70 -10.00
C ALA A 407 -27.01 18.69 -10.22
N ALA A 408 -26.88 17.69 -9.37
CA ALA A 408 -25.82 16.66 -9.43
C ALA A 408 -25.88 15.81 -10.71
N ALA A 409 -27.05 15.69 -11.32
CA ALA A 409 -27.24 14.94 -12.56
C ALA A 409 -26.89 15.73 -13.84
N ALA A 410 -26.67 17.05 -13.74
CA ALA A 410 -26.71 17.91 -14.93
C ALA A 410 -25.38 18.11 -15.65
N SER A 411 -24.21 17.87 -15.05
CA SER A 411 -22.91 17.97 -15.75
C SER A 411 -21.77 17.51 -14.85
N SER A 412 -21.08 16.44 -15.22
CA SER A 412 -19.93 15.88 -14.49
C SER A 412 -18.76 16.87 -14.33
N SER A 413 -18.62 17.86 -15.19
CA SER A 413 -17.54 18.86 -15.16
C SER A 413 -17.72 19.95 -14.08
N ARG A 414 -18.92 20.10 -13.52
CA ARG A 414 -19.22 21.11 -12.48
C ARG A 414 -19.23 20.53 -11.06
N VAL A 415 -19.16 19.23 -10.91
CA VAL A 415 -19.25 18.55 -9.63
C VAL A 415 -17.94 17.84 -9.32
N ARG A 416 -17.42 18.07 -8.13
CA ARG A 416 -16.30 17.30 -7.58
C ARG A 416 -16.78 16.47 -6.39
N ALA A 417 -16.41 15.20 -6.36
CA ALA A 417 -16.81 14.28 -5.32
C ALA A 417 -15.60 13.91 -4.44
N PHE A 418 -15.76 14.04 -3.13
CA PHE A 418 -14.79 13.64 -2.13
C PHE A 418 -15.38 12.63 -1.18
N VAL A 419 -14.57 11.70 -0.71
CA VAL A 419 -14.97 10.76 0.35
C VAL A 419 -14.47 11.30 1.70
N SER A 420 -15.35 11.35 2.69
CA SER A 420 -14.95 11.65 4.06
C SER A 420 -14.04 10.54 4.60
N CYS A 421 -12.96 10.94 5.27
CA CYS A 421 -12.04 10.04 5.94
C CYS A 421 -12.34 9.87 7.44
N GLY A 422 -13.51 10.34 7.88
CA GLY A 422 -14.04 10.14 9.22
C GLY A 422 -13.44 11.06 10.28
N ARG A 423 -13.47 10.60 11.52
CA ARG A 423 -13.10 11.35 12.71
C ARG A 423 -11.73 10.98 13.24
N PRO A 424 -11.01 11.93 13.91
CA PRO A 424 -9.76 11.62 14.60
C PRO A 424 -9.94 10.51 15.63
N MET A 425 -8.93 9.65 15.75
CA MET A 425 -8.87 8.67 16.83
C MET A 425 -8.77 9.37 18.20
N PRO A 426 -9.20 8.72 19.29
CA PRO A 426 -9.05 9.27 20.64
C PRO A 426 -7.61 9.72 20.92
N GLY A 427 -7.47 10.90 21.53
CA GLY A 427 -6.18 11.50 21.82
C GLY A 427 -5.49 12.17 20.63
N HIS A 428 -6.07 12.09 19.42
CA HIS A 428 -5.60 12.80 18.24
C HIS A 428 -6.50 14.01 17.97
N GLU A 429 -5.87 15.08 17.54
CA GLU A 429 -6.54 16.32 17.17
C GLU A 429 -6.15 16.70 15.75
N ILE A 430 -7.10 17.27 15.02
CA ILE A 430 -6.89 17.83 13.68
C ILE A 430 -7.39 19.26 13.68
N GLU A 431 -6.68 20.12 12.99
CA GLU A 431 -7.12 21.45 12.61
C GLU A 431 -6.95 21.66 11.12
N VAL A 432 -7.86 22.41 10.53
CA VAL A 432 -7.70 22.95 9.18
C VAL A 432 -7.36 24.43 9.33
N ARG A 433 -6.17 24.83 8.85
CA ARG A 433 -5.64 26.20 9.01
C ARG A 433 -5.43 26.88 7.65
N ASP A 434 -5.59 28.19 7.63
CA ASP A 434 -5.21 29.01 6.47
C ASP A 434 -3.69 29.23 6.40
N GLU A 435 -3.25 30.03 5.42
CA GLU A 435 -1.82 30.35 5.24
C GLU A 435 -1.24 31.19 6.39
N THR A 436 -2.07 31.85 7.19
CA THR A 436 -1.64 32.64 8.37
C THR A 436 -1.58 31.79 9.64
N GLY A 437 -2.02 30.51 9.56
CA GLY A 437 -2.09 29.60 10.70
C GLY A 437 -3.39 29.70 11.50
N GLN A 438 -4.37 30.49 11.06
CA GLN A 438 -5.65 30.62 11.73
C GLN A 438 -6.54 29.39 11.42
N SER A 439 -7.17 28.83 12.46
CA SER A 439 -8.10 27.70 12.33
C SER A 439 -9.34 28.10 11.52
N LEU A 440 -9.71 27.25 10.59
CA LEU A 440 -10.85 27.41 9.68
C LEU A 440 -12.05 26.59 10.16
N GLY A 441 -13.25 27.12 9.87
CA GLY A 441 -14.50 26.44 10.18
C GLY A 441 -14.94 25.43 9.11
N GLU A 442 -16.17 24.93 9.29
CA GLU A 442 -16.81 23.97 8.39
C GLU A 442 -16.75 24.40 6.93
N ARG A 443 -16.40 23.45 6.05
CA ARG A 443 -16.36 23.59 4.59
C ARG A 443 -15.39 24.65 4.05
N GLN A 444 -14.51 25.18 4.88
CA GLN A 444 -13.41 26.04 4.45
C GLN A 444 -12.16 25.19 4.21
N ILE A 445 -11.53 25.35 3.05
CA ILE A 445 -10.42 24.53 2.60
C ILE A 445 -9.10 25.18 3.05
N GLY A 446 -8.28 24.42 3.75
CA GLY A 446 -6.99 24.86 4.24
C GLY A 446 -6.01 23.70 4.42
N HIS A 447 -4.90 24.01 5.07
CA HIS A 447 -3.86 23.05 5.42
C HIS A 447 -4.30 22.20 6.61
N VAL A 448 -4.14 20.88 6.49
CA VAL A 448 -4.45 19.95 7.57
C VAL A 448 -3.27 19.87 8.52
N TRP A 449 -3.53 20.18 9.77
CA TRP A 449 -2.58 20.07 10.88
C TRP A 449 -3.06 19.02 11.87
N MET A 450 -2.14 18.34 12.51
CA MET A 450 -2.48 17.33 13.50
C MET A 450 -1.54 17.36 14.69
N ARG A 451 -2.04 16.90 15.85
CA ARG A 451 -1.23 16.51 17.00
C ARG A 451 -1.82 15.26 17.67
N GLY A 452 -1.00 14.52 18.39
CA GLY A 452 -1.45 13.33 19.11
C GLY A 452 -0.29 12.41 19.53
N PRO A 453 -0.62 11.37 20.28
CA PRO A 453 0.38 10.48 20.89
C PRO A 453 1.12 9.60 19.88
N SER A 454 0.67 9.53 18.63
CA SER A 454 1.30 8.72 17.57
C SER A 454 2.19 9.52 16.62
N LEU A 455 2.45 10.80 16.91
CA LEU A 455 3.39 11.59 16.14
C LEU A 455 4.81 11.03 16.22
N MET A 456 5.52 11.15 15.10
CA MET A 456 6.95 10.84 15.01
C MET A 456 7.76 11.66 16.02
N ALA A 457 8.92 11.14 16.42
CA ALA A 457 9.89 11.94 17.17
C ALA A 457 10.57 13.03 16.29
N GLY A 458 10.51 12.87 14.98
CA GLY A 458 11.07 13.75 13.97
C GLY A 458 11.63 12.96 12.79
N TYR A 459 12.20 13.66 11.82
CA TYR A 459 12.96 13.02 10.75
C TYR A 459 14.39 12.73 11.26
N PHE A 460 14.79 11.48 11.23
CA PHE A 460 16.06 11.03 11.77
C PHE A 460 17.23 11.79 11.14
N ARG A 461 18.05 12.45 11.97
CA ARG A 461 19.20 13.31 11.57
C ARG A 461 18.84 14.39 10.53
N ASN A 462 17.63 14.90 10.58
CA ASN A 462 17.18 15.96 9.68
C ASN A 462 16.33 16.97 10.47
N GLU A 463 17.02 17.76 11.30
CA GLU A 463 16.38 18.74 12.20
C GLU A 463 15.67 19.85 11.41
N ASP A 464 16.22 20.26 10.26
CA ASP A 464 15.62 21.30 9.43
C ASP A 464 14.26 20.84 8.89
N ALA A 465 14.19 19.62 8.34
CA ALA A 465 12.93 19.07 7.86
C ALA A 465 11.94 18.82 9.01
N THR A 466 12.44 18.50 10.21
CA THR A 466 11.60 18.32 11.40
C THR A 466 10.99 19.67 11.82
N ARG A 467 11.77 20.73 11.90
CA ARG A 467 11.29 22.09 12.21
C ARG A 467 10.33 22.64 11.15
N GLU A 468 10.56 22.31 9.87
CA GLU A 468 9.62 22.69 8.79
C GLU A 468 8.25 22.02 8.96
N ALA A 469 8.22 20.77 9.42
CA ALA A 469 6.99 20.00 9.55
C ALA A 469 6.28 20.22 10.88
N MET A 470 7.02 20.43 11.97
CA MET A 470 6.49 20.51 13.33
C MET A 470 6.59 21.94 13.88
N GLY A 471 5.47 22.50 14.30
CA GLY A 471 5.44 23.76 15.02
C GLY A 471 5.91 23.62 16.48
N ASP A 472 6.32 24.74 17.08
CA ASP A 472 6.73 24.81 18.49
C ASP A 472 5.59 24.47 19.47
N ASP A 473 4.35 24.50 18.99
CA ASP A 473 3.10 24.19 19.72
C ASP A 473 2.75 22.69 19.72
N GLY A 474 3.61 21.83 19.15
CA GLY A 474 3.41 20.39 19.05
C GLY A 474 2.44 19.97 17.94
N TRP A 475 2.01 20.88 17.09
CA TRP A 475 1.24 20.58 15.90
C TRP A 475 2.16 20.29 14.72
N MET A 476 1.78 19.30 13.92
CA MET A 476 2.47 18.96 12.68
C MET A 476 1.63 19.37 11.47
N ASN A 477 2.24 20.06 10.52
CA ASN A 477 1.68 20.28 9.20
C ASN A 477 1.82 18.99 8.36
N THR A 478 0.70 18.38 8.00
CA THR A 478 0.70 17.14 7.23
C THR A 478 1.14 17.32 5.77
N GLY A 479 1.12 18.56 5.28
CA GLY A 479 1.32 18.88 3.87
C GLY A 479 0.11 18.56 2.99
N ASP A 480 -0.98 18.07 3.57
CA ASP A 480 -2.23 17.81 2.90
C ASP A 480 -3.21 19.00 3.09
N MET A 481 -4.14 19.14 2.17
CA MET A 481 -5.24 20.10 2.26
C MET A 481 -6.56 19.38 2.47
N GLY A 482 -7.48 20.02 3.18
CA GLY A 482 -8.77 19.43 3.51
C GLY A 482 -9.76 20.44 4.04
N TYR A 483 -10.91 19.96 4.47
CA TYR A 483 -11.95 20.74 5.14
C TYR A 483 -12.78 19.85 6.07
N TRP A 484 -13.44 20.48 7.04
CA TRP A 484 -14.36 19.81 7.95
C TRP A 484 -15.75 19.64 7.32
N LEU A 485 -16.34 18.45 7.53
CA LEU A 485 -17.69 18.08 7.12
C LEU A 485 -18.41 17.42 8.30
N ASP A 486 -19.16 18.20 9.07
CA ASP A 486 -19.89 17.76 10.29
C ASP A 486 -18.97 16.98 11.27
N GLY A 487 -17.76 17.54 11.50
CA GLY A 487 -16.75 16.97 12.39
C GLY A 487 -15.99 15.77 11.83
N GLU A 488 -16.11 15.49 10.54
CA GLU A 488 -15.28 14.53 9.81
C GLU A 488 -14.32 15.28 8.89
N ILE A 489 -13.11 14.72 8.70
CA ILE A 489 -12.13 15.31 7.79
C ILE A 489 -12.32 14.82 6.35
N VAL A 490 -12.31 15.75 5.41
CA VAL A 490 -12.26 15.49 3.98
C VAL A 490 -10.91 15.96 3.45
N VAL A 491 -10.06 15.04 3.02
CA VAL A 491 -8.75 15.36 2.42
C VAL A 491 -8.95 15.59 0.92
N THR A 492 -8.37 16.66 0.39
CA THR A 492 -8.59 17.10 -1.00
C THR A 492 -7.36 16.99 -1.89
N GLY A 493 -6.20 16.74 -1.31
CA GLY A 493 -4.93 16.54 -2.01
C GLY A 493 -3.75 17.15 -1.28
N ARG A 494 -2.55 17.06 -1.88
CA ARG A 494 -1.32 17.64 -1.31
C ARG A 494 -1.12 19.09 -1.73
N SER A 495 -0.75 19.95 -0.80
CA SER A 495 -0.51 21.37 -1.10
C SER A 495 0.60 21.58 -2.13
N LYS A 496 1.68 20.77 -2.07
CA LYS A 496 2.82 20.82 -3.00
C LYS A 496 2.51 20.32 -4.42
N ASP A 497 1.43 19.57 -4.60
CA ASP A 497 0.99 19.08 -5.90
C ASP A 497 0.06 20.07 -6.62
N LEU A 498 -0.46 21.07 -5.91
CA LEU A 498 -1.39 22.05 -6.45
C LEU A 498 -0.74 22.87 -7.58
N ILE A 499 -1.34 22.86 -8.75
CA ILE A 499 -0.93 23.66 -9.88
C ILE A 499 -1.56 25.05 -9.74
N LEU A 500 -0.72 26.09 -9.71
CA LEU A 500 -1.17 27.49 -9.73
C LEU A 500 -1.07 28.01 -11.15
N HIS A 501 -2.18 28.19 -11.83
CA HIS A 501 -2.20 28.68 -13.21
C HIS A 501 -3.17 29.85 -13.34
N ASN A 502 -2.63 31.04 -13.70
CA ASN A 502 -3.42 32.26 -13.86
C ASN A 502 -4.31 32.58 -12.62
N GLY A 503 -3.75 32.43 -11.41
CA GLY A 503 -4.46 32.66 -10.15
C GLY A 503 -5.51 31.60 -9.78
N ARG A 504 -5.57 30.49 -10.50
CA ARG A 504 -6.47 29.37 -10.24
C ARG A 504 -5.73 28.20 -9.61
N ASN A 505 -6.35 27.57 -8.63
CA ASN A 505 -5.92 26.32 -8.04
C ASN A 505 -6.43 25.14 -8.86
N ILE A 506 -5.52 24.38 -9.47
CA ILE A 506 -5.83 23.20 -10.28
C ILE A 506 -5.23 21.98 -9.61
N TRP A 507 -6.06 21.00 -9.33
CA TRP A 507 -5.60 19.73 -8.79
C TRP A 507 -5.19 18.80 -9.92
N PRO A 508 -3.95 18.31 -9.94
CA PRO A 508 -3.48 17.37 -10.97
C PRO A 508 -4.37 16.14 -11.11
N GLN A 509 -4.89 15.64 -9.97
CA GLN A 509 -5.76 14.47 -9.93
C GLN A 509 -7.03 14.66 -10.77
N ASP A 510 -7.60 15.87 -10.80
CA ASP A 510 -8.81 16.14 -11.61
C ASP A 510 -8.52 15.96 -13.10
N ILE A 511 -7.34 16.41 -13.54
CA ILE A 511 -6.86 16.23 -14.91
C ILE A 511 -6.59 14.75 -15.18
N GLU A 512 -5.79 14.11 -14.34
CA GLU A 512 -5.34 12.73 -14.50
C GLU A 512 -6.54 11.77 -14.58
N TRP A 513 -7.48 11.85 -13.65
CA TRP A 513 -8.67 10.99 -13.64
C TRP A 513 -9.61 11.22 -14.82
N ALA A 514 -9.71 12.46 -15.32
CA ALA A 514 -10.47 12.76 -16.51
C ALA A 514 -9.80 12.19 -17.77
N VAL A 515 -8.48 12.32 -17.87
CA VAL A 515 -7.67 11.79 -18.99
C VAL A 515 -7.69 10.27 -19.02
N GLU A 516 -7.60 9.60 -17.87
CA GLU A 516 -7.65 8.14 -17.76
C GLU A 516 -8.96 7.50 -18.24
N ARG A 517 -10.05 8.30 -18.39
CA ARG A 517 -11.32 7.86 -18.97
C ARG A 517 -11.35 7.93 -20.49
N VAL A 518 -10.34 8.54 -21.12
CA VAL A 518 -10.23 8.62 -22.58
C VAL A 518 -9.69 7.29 -23.12
N GLU A 519 -10.48 6.54 -23.86
CA GLU A 519 -10.00 5.31 -24.49
C GLU A 519 -8.87 5.58 -25.49
N PRO A 520 -7.79 4.78 -25.53
CA PRO A 520 -7.59 3.49 -24.85
C PRO A 520 -6.77 3.58 -23.55
N LEU A 521 -6.75 4.72 -22.86
CA LEU A 521 -5.99 4.96 -21.64
C LEU A 521 -6.52 4.14 -20.45
N ARG A 522 -5.70 4.04 -19.42
CA ARG A 522 -5.98 3.27 -18.21
C ARG A 522 -5.59 4.09 -16.98
N GLY A 523 -6.02 3.65 -15.81
CA GLY A 523 -5.56 4.20 -14.53
C GLY A 523 -4.04 4.18 -14.43
N GLY A 524 -3.43 5.32 -14.06
CA GLY A 524 -1.99 5.52 -13.98
C GLY A 524 -1.29 5.80 -15.32
N ASP A 525 -2.02 6.02 -16.40
CA ASP A 525 -1.43 6.38 -17.69
C ASP A 525 -1.20 7.91 -17.87
N ALA A 526 -1.67 8.74 -16.94
CA ALA A 526 -1.54 10.19 -17.02
C ALA A 526 -0.83 10.78 -15.80
N ALA A 527 0.02 11.80 -16.02
CA ALA A 527 0.64 12.60 -14.97
C ALA A 527 0.56 14.08 -15.35
N ALA A 528 -0.06 14.89 -14.50
CA ALA A 528 -0.20 16.33 -14.70
C ALA A 528 0.64 17.11 -13.69
N PHE A 529 1.31 18.16 -14.15
CA PHE A 529 2.12 19.08 -13.34
C PHE A 529 2.31 20.41 -14.05
N SER A 530 2.81 21.43 -13.33
CA SER A 530 3.22 22.68 -13.94
C SER A 530 4.72 22.77 -14.15
N VAL A 531 5.12 23.51 -15.17
CA VAL A 531 6.51 23.92 -15.41
C VAL A 531 6.54 25.42 -15.65
N GLU A 532 7.63 26.06 -15.28
CA GLU A 532 7.86 27.47 -15.63
C GLU A 532 8.11 27.59 -17.13
N ASN A 533 7.36 28.45 -17.80
CA ASN A 533 7.53 28.73 -19.21
C ASN A 533 8.62 29.80 -19.42
N ARG A 534 9.04 30.00 -20.69
CA ARG A 534 10.10 30.97 -21.04
C ARG A 534 9.75 32.43 -20.74
N GLU A 535 8.50 32.73 -20.47
CA GLU A 535 7.97 34.07 -20.21
C GLU A 535 7.76 34.33 -18.70
N GLY A 536 8.19 33.40 -17.83
CA GLY A 536 8.07 33.50 -16.38
C GLY A 536 6.67 33.13 -15.84
N GLY A 537 5.80 32.55 -16.67
CA GLY A 537 4.49 32.00 -16.28
C GLY A 537 4.54 30.49 -16.08
N GLU A 538 3.50 29.94 -15.49
CA GLU A 538 3.31 28.49 -15.37
C GLU A 538 2.56 27.90 -16.57
N ALA A 539 3.13 26.87 -17.21
CA ALA A 539 2.50 26.04 -18.22
C ALA A 539 2.08 24.70 -17.60
N VAL A 540 0.90 24.23 -17.95
CA VAL A 540 0.41 22.90 -17.53
C VAL A 540 0.89 21.86 -18.54
N VAL A 541 1.56 20.82 -18.06
CA VAL A 541 2.03 19.68 -18.86
C VAL A 541 1.30 18.42 -18.42
N VAL A 542 0.84 17.63 -19.38
CA VAL A 542 0.23 16.32 -19.13
C VAL A 542 1.01 15.26 -19.92
N LEU A 543 1.77 14.43 -19.20
CA LEU A 543 2.40 13.25 -19.78
C LEU A 543 1.36 12.12 -19.89
N VAL A 544 1.28 11.48 -21.05
CA VAL A 544 0.32 10.42 -21.31
C VAL A 544 1.03 9.19 -21.85
N GLN A 545 0.96 8.07 -21.15
CA GLN A 545 1.52 6.79 -21.63
C GLN A 545 0.68 6.28 -22.81
N CYS A 546 1.28 6.26 -23.99
CA CYS A 546 0.61 5.86 -25.22
C CYS A 546 1.12 4.52 -25.74
N ARG A 547 0.19 3.62 -26.09
CA ARG A 547 0.46 2.29 -26.65
C ARG A 547 0.17 2.21 -28.13
N LEU A 548 -0.45 3.25 -28.70
CA LEU A 548 -0.76 3.37 -30.11
C LEU A 548 0.54 3.52 -30.92
N THR A 549 0.59 2.91 -32.08
CA THR A 549 1.75 2.95 -32.98
C THR A 549 1.50 3.80 -34.23
N ASP A 550 0.23 4.02 -34.58
CA ASP A 550 -0.18 4.85 -35.68
C ASP A 550 -0.15 6.35 -35.30
N MET A 551 0.37 7.19 -36.20
CA MET A 551 0.55 8.60 -35.94
C MET A 551 -0.77 9.40 -35.96
N GLU A 552 -1.73 9.00 -36.78
CA GLU A 552 -3.02 9.64 -36.85
C GLU A 552 -3.85 9.35 -35.59
N GLU A 553 -3.82 8.10 -35.13
CA GLU A 553 -4.42 7.68 -33.85
C GLU A 553 -3.77 8.41 -32.66
N GLN A 554 -2.45 8.63 -32.67
CA GLN A 554 -1.75 9.39 -31.63
C GLN A 554 -2.18 10.86 -31.63
N GLU A 555 -2.30 11.48 -32.78
CA GLU A 555 -2.72 12.86 -32.86
C GLU A 555 -4.22 13.03 -32.50
N ASP A 556 -5.06 12.05 -32.85
CA ASP A 556 -6.43 11.99 -32.36
C ASP A 556 -6.51 11.89 -30.85
N LEU A 557 -5.68 11.01 -30.24
CA LEU A 557 -5.59 10.88 -28.79
C LEU A 557 -5.16 12.21 -28.13
N ARG A 558 -4.16 12.94 -28.68
CA ARG A 558 -3.76 14.26 -28.19
C ARG A 558 -4.93 15.22 -28.16
N ARG A 559 -5.66 15.33 -29.27
CA ARG A 559 -6.81 16.23 -29.38
C ARG A 559 -7.90 15.89 -28.36
N ARG A 560 -8.25 14.61 -28.20
CA ARG A 560 -9.25 14.17 -27.22
C ARG A 560 -8.80 14.46 -25.79
N VAL A 561 -7.53 14.19 -25.45
CA VAL A 561 -6.97 14.50 -24.14
C VAL A 561 -6.99 16.01 -23.90
N ALA A 562 -6.52 16.83 -24.84
CA ALA A 562 -6.53 18.29 -24.71
C ALA A 562 -7.97 18.83 -24.50
N ALA A 563 -8.93 18.31 -25.23
CA ALA A 563 -10.35 18.70 -25.08
C ALA A 563 -10.87 18.35 -23.67
N VAL A 564 -10.55 17.16 -23.15
CA VAL A 564 -10.95 16.73 -21.81
C VAL A 564 -10.29 17.60 -20.74
N VAL A 565 -9.00 17.93 -20.85
CA VAL A 565 -8.30 18.82 -19.91
C VAL A 565 -8.90 20.22 -19.93
N SER A 566 -9.12 20.79 -21.11
CA SER A 566 -9.78 22.09 -21.25
C SER A 566 -11.17 22.10 -20.62
N GLN A 567 -11.95 21.04 -20.82
CA GLN A 567 -13.30 20.91 -20.25
C GLN A 567 -13.28 20.75 -18.73
N THR A 568 -12.31 20.01 -18.19
CA THR A 568 -12.24 19.67 -16.74
C THR A 568 -11.57 20.76 -15.92
N ALA A 569 -10.43 21.26 -16.40
CA ALA A 569 -9.60 22.24 -15.69
C ALA A 569 -9.78 23.67 -16.19
N GLY A 570 -10.30 23.86 -17.40
CA GLY A 570 -10.48 25.18 -18.03
C GLY A 570 -9.15 25.84 -18.39
N VAL A 571 -8.14 25.02 -18.73
CA VAL A 571 -6.79 25.48 -19.09
C VAL A 571 -6.32 24.82 -20.38
N GLU A 572 -5.47 25.52 -21.09
CA GLU A 572 -4.66 24.93 -22.14
C GLU A 572 -3.47 24.22 -21.53
N CYS A 573 -3.07 23.10 -22.11
CA CYS A 573 -1.97 22.29 -21.62
C CYS A 573 -1.15 21.71 -22.78
N GLU A 574 0.10 21.45 -22.49
CA GLU A 574 0.96 20.67 -23.37
C GLU A 574 0.70 19.18 -23.13
N ILE A 575 0.30 18.45 -24.17
CA ILE A 575 0.11 17.00 -24.12
C ILE A 575 1.33 16.32 -24.71
N VAL A 576 2.05 15.57 -23.88
CA VAL A 576 3.25 14.83 -24.28
C VAL A 576 2.96 13.33 -24.21
N LEU A 577 2.89 12.69 -25.37
CA LEU A 577 2.76 11.22 -25.43
C LEU A 577 4.11 10.57 -25.14
N VAL A 578 4.16 9.71 -24.14
CA VAL A 578 5.37 9.03 -23.69
C VAL A 578 5.23 7.51 -23.83
N PRO A 579 6.36 6.76 -23.95
CA PRO A 579 6.30 5.31 -24.00
C PRO A 579 5.62 4.69 -22.78
N PRO A 580 5.00 3.51 -22.92
CA PRO A 580 4.49 2.77 -21.77
C PRO A 580 5.57 2.52 -20.72
N ARG A 581 5.24 2.67 -19.44
CA ARG A 581 6.12 2.53 -18.28
C ARG A 581 7.18 3.63 -18.14
N SER A 582 6.99 4.79 -18.79
CA SER A 582 7.85 5.96 -18.61
C SER A 582 7.48 6.78 -17.38
N LEU A 583 6.24 6.72 -16.92
CA LEU A 583 5.82 7.47 -15.73
C LEU A 583 6.41 6.87 -14.46
N PRO A 584 7.00 7.68 -13.57
CA PRO A 584 7.56 7.22 -12.32
C PRO A 584 6.46 7.02 -11.28
N PHE A 585 6.60 5.92 -10.52
CA PHE A 585 5.76 5.62 -9.36
C PHE A 585 6.62 5.53 -8.11
N THR A 586 6.05 5.88 -6.97
CA THR A 586 6.71 5.67 -5.68
C THR A 586 6.82 4.17 -5.38
N SER A 587 7.61 3.82 -4.37
CA SER A 587 7.72 2.44 -3.89
C SER A 587 6.38 1.86 -3.43
N SER A 588 5.42 2.71 -3.05
CA SER A 588 4.05 2.31 -2.67
C SER A 588 3.09 2.18 -3.86
N GLY A 589 3.55 2.36 -5.11
CA GLY A 589 2.73 2.26 -6.31
C GLY A 589 1.92 3.52 -6.66
N LYS A 590 2.16 4.66 -5.98
CA LYS A 590 1.52 5.94 -6.28
C LYS A 590 2.28 6.68 -7.36
N LEU A 591 1.59 7.40 -8.23
CA LEU A 591 2.21 8.27 -9.24
C LEU A 591 3.09 9.34 -8.57
N SER A 592 4.33 9.47 -9.02
CA SER A 592 5.26 10.50 -8.55
C SER A 592 5.25 11.69 -9.52
N ARG A 593 4.41 12.70 -9.27
CA ARG A 593 4.33 13.90 -10.11
C ARG A 593 5.64 14.68 -10.14
N ALA A 594 6.29 14.81 -8.97
CA ALA A 594 7.60 15.44 -8.90
C ALA A 594 8.66 14.68 -9.70
N GLY A 595 8.62 13.34 -9.66
CA GLY A 595 9.49 12.49 -10.49
C GLY A 595 9.19 12.65 -11.97
N ALA A 596 7.91 12.69 -12.36
CA ALA A 596 7.47 12.91 -13.74
C ALA A 596 7.93 14.29 -14.26
N ARG A 597 7.73 15.35 -13.45
CA ARG A 597 8.22 16.70 -13.75
C ARG A 597 9.73 16.74 -13.92
N LYS A 598 10.49 16.11 -13.00
CA LYS A 598 11.94 16.04 -13.07
C LYS A 598 12.40 15.31 -14.33
N GLY A 599 11.85 14.14 -14.63
CA GLY A 599 12.18 13.34 -15.81
C GLY A 599 11.84 14.06 -17.12
N TYR A 600 10.74 14.82 -17.16
CA TYR A 600 10.37 15.65 -18.29
C TYR A 600 11.39 16.79 -18.49
N LEU A 601 11.71 17.56 -17.45
CA LEU A 601 12.65 18.68 -17.51
C LEU A 601 14.10 18.26 -17.83
N SER A 602 14.52 17.07 -17.39
CA SER A 602 15.85 16.52 -17.70
C SER A 602 15.93 15.85 -19.08
N GLY A 603 14.80 15.64 -19.76
CA GLY A 603 14.72 14.88 -21.02
C GLY A 603 14.86 13.37 -20.86
N GLU A 604 14.85 12.84 -19.63
CA GLU A 604 14.85 11.40 -19.35
C GLU A 604 13.51 10.77 -19.79
N ILE A 605 12.39 11.46 -19.58
CA ILE A 605 11.08 11.11 -20.11
C ILE A 605 10.89 11.87 -21.41
N ALA A 606 11.16 11.19 -22.53
CA ALA A 606 11.06 11.80 -23.84
C ALA A 606 9.74 11.43 -24.53
N GLU A 607 9.28 12.35 -25.37
CA GLU A 607 8.14 12.14 -26.26
C GLU A 607 8.37 10.96 -27.22
N ILE A 608 7.31 10.24 -27.57
CA ILE A 608 7.34 9.19 -28.59
C ILE A 608 7.71 9.82 -29.94
N SER A 609 8.91 9.54 -30.41
CA SER A 609 9.42 10.01 -31.71
C SER A 609 9.22 8.96 -32.81
N LYS A 610 9.26 9.39 -34.08
CA LYS A 610 9.25 8.49 -35.25
C LYS A 610 10.34 7.40 -35.17
N GLY A 611 11.50 7.70 -34.61
CA GLY A 611 12.60 6.73 -34.44
C GLY A 611 12.36 5.69 -33.33
N TYR A 612 11.55 5.99 -32.32
CA TYR A 612 11.12 5.02 -31.33
C TYR A 612 10.14 4.01 -31.93
N LEU A 613 9.17 4.49 -32.72
CA LEU A 613 8.19 3.66 -33.40
C LEU A 613 8.84 2.71 -34.41
N ALA A 614 9.80 3.19 -35.21
CA ALA A 614 10.54 2.38 -36.16
C ALA A 614 11.31 1.24 -35.46
N ARG A 615 11.98 1.50 -34.33
CA ARG A 615 12.67 0.47 -33.53
C ARG A 615 11.70 -0.55 -32.95
N LYS A 616 10.53 -0.13 -32.48
CA LYS A 616 9.53 -1.04 -31.92
C LYS A 616 8.90 -1.94 -32.97
N LEU A 617 8.65 -1.42 -34.17
CA LEU A 617 8.18 -2.20 -35.30
C LEU A 617 9.21 -3.23 -35.78
N GLN A 618 10.49 -2.89 -35.80
CA GLN A 618 11.58 -3.83 -36.10
C GLN A 618 11.71 -4.95 -35.04
N GLN A 619 11.55 -4.64 -33.75
CA GLN A 619 11.55 -5.63 -32.68
C GLN A 619 10.32 -6.55 -32.70
N ALA A 620 9.16 -6.04 -33.11
CA ALA A 620 7.94 -6.83 -33.26
C ALA A 620 7.95 -7.73 -34.51
N ALA A 621 8.66 -7.34 -35.56
CA ALA A 621 8.79 -8.12 -36.81
C ALA A 621 9.69 -9.37 -36.69
N GLY A 622 10.43 -9.53 -35.56
CA GLY A 622 11.36 -10.66 -35.39
C GLY A 622 12.49 -10.71 -36.42
N PRO A 623 13.54 -11.50 -36.19
CA PRO A 623 14.54 -11.72 -37.22
C PRO A 623 13.90 -12.45 -38.42
N VAL A 624 13.92 -11.83 -39.58
CA VAL A 624 13.57 -12.47 -40.84
C VAL A 624 14.49 -13.68 -40.97
N ARG A 625 13.94 -14.88 -40.79
CA ARG A 625 14.66 -16.13 -41.17
C ARG A 625 14.89 -16.07 -42.69
N MET A 626 16.08 -15.66 -43.09
CA MET A 626 16.55 -15.96 -44.44
C MET A 626 16.56 -17.49 -44.58
N ALA A 627 15.65 -18.02 -45.34
CA ALA A 627 15.73 -19.38 -45.80
C ALA A 627 16.98 -19.46 -46.68
N ALA A 628 18.01 -20.09 -46.13
CA ALA A 628 19.14 -20.54 -46.95
C ALA A 628 18.56 -21.64 -47.86
N GLY A 629 18.36 -21.30 -49.13
CA GLY A 629 18.18 -22.27 -50.18
C GLY A 629 19.52 -22.86 -50.55
N GLU A 630 19.50 -24.17 -50.65
CA GLU A 630 20.51 -25.15 -51.17
C GLU A 630 21.74 -25.39 -50.34
#